data_2351a24ebce54785af70c2bbe4fbabed
#
_entry.id   2351a24ebce54785af70c2bbe4fbabed
#
_cell.length_a   1.000
_cell.length_b   1.000
_cell.length_c   1.000
_cell.angle_alpha   90.00
_cell.angle_beta   90.00
_cell.angle_gamma   90.00
#
_symmetry.space_group_name_H-M   'P 1'
#
loop_
_entity.id
_entity.type
_entity.pdbx_description
1 polymer ?
#
loop_
_entity_poly.entity_id
_entity_poly.type
_entity_poly.pdbx_seq_one_letter_code
_entity_poly.pdbx_strand_id
1 'polypeptide(L)'
;MKSRLLPALIRLVARGFLLAGLVAVGSAAEVGKAAPSKYASFQPLDPALAPSLVEVPDAPGLPRVLLIGDSISIGYTLPVRARLAGRANVHRLAENGGSTGYGLERIDAWLGQAPWAVIHFNFGLHDLKYLDAAGNYVTPDRGTQLVPVAEYEQNLRTLVHRLQRTGAKLIFATTTPIPAGTPGRVAGSETPYNAAALRVMREAGVAVDDLQACAQARQAVIQLPHNVHFTPAGYDELAACVTSSLQAALTP
;
A
#
# COMPACT_ATOMS: atom_id res chain seq x y z
N MET A 1 56.22 -7.53 -66.78
CA MET A 1 57.47 -8.30 -66.67
C MET A 1 57.44 -9.08 -65.38
N LYS A 2 57.45 -10.41 -65.54
CA LYS A 2 58.20 -11.42 -64.76
C LYS A 2 58.12 -11.30 -63.23
N SER A 3 57.90 -12.30 -62.41
CA SER A 3 57.71 -13.78 -62.56
C SER A 3 57.50 -14.31 -61.13
N ARG A 4 56.57 -15.29 -61.01
CA ARG A 4 56.67 -16.55 -60.31
C ARG A 4 57.50 -16.67 -59.02
N LEU A 5 56.90 -17.25 -57.95
CA LEU A 5 57.05 -18.65 -57.58
C LEU A 5 56.30 -18.99 -56.24
N LEU A 6 55.41 -19.96 -56.27
CA LEU A 6 55.11 -20.84 -55.15
C LEU A 6 56.30 -21.83 -54.97
N PRO A 7 56.52 -22.44 -53.80
CA PRO A 7 55.76 -23.55 -53.27
C PRO A 7 55.78 -23.64 -51.71
N ALA A 8 55.06 -24.38 -51.02
CA ALA A 8 55.02 -25.79 -50.72
C ALA A 8 54.06 -26.11 -49.54
N LEU A 9 53.31 -27.14 -49.71
CA LEU A 9 52.48 -27.80 -48.69
C LEU A 9 53.33 -28.34 -47.53
N ILE A 10 52.93 -28.11 -46.29
CA ILE A 10 53.18 -29.04 -45.17
C ILE A 10 51.86 -29.29 -44.47
N ARG A 11 51.37 -30.54 -44.60
CA ARG A 11 50.24 -31.10 -43.85
C ARG A 11 50.74 -31.44 -42.45
N LEU A 12 50.18 -30.82 -41.43
CA LEU A 12 50.32 -31.30 -40.06
C LEU A 12 48.97 -31.80 -39.57
N VAL A 13 48.89 -33.09 -39.34
CA VAL A 13 47.75 -33.79 -38.75
C VAL A 13 47.82 -33.55 -37.24
N ALA A 14 46.93 -32.73 -36.68
CA ALA A 14 46.74 -32.63 -35.25
C ALA A 14 45.48 -33.37 -34.84
N ARG A 15 45.67 -34.43 -34.06
CA ARG A 15 44.60 -35.20 -33.42
C ARG A 15 43.86 -34.28 -32.41
N GLY A 16 42.57 -34.01 -32.68
CA GLY A 16 41.72 -33.35 -31.75
C GLY A 16 41.26 -34.27 -30.61
N PHE A 17 41.58 -33.89 -29.39
CA PHE A 17 40.92 -34.42 -28.19
C PHE A 17 39.60 -33.68 -28.02
N LEU A 18 38.47 -34.40 -28.21
CA LEU A 18 37.14 -33.94 -27.88
C LEU A 18 36.99 -34.07 -26.35
N LEU A 19 37.16 -32.95 -25.60
CA LEU A 19 36.66 -32.89 -24.22
C LEU A 19 35.16 -32.56 -24.28
N ALA A 20 34.33 -33.59 -24.04
CA ALA A 20 32.89 -33.41 -23.80
C ALA A 20 32.73 -32.74 -22.41
N GLY A 21 32.58 -31.41 -22.40
CA GLY A 21 32.15 -30.69 -21.21
C GLY A 21 30.71 -30.98 -20.92
N LEU A 22 30.45 -31.74 -19.86
CA LEU A 22 29.10 -31.93 -19.30
C LEU A 22 28.68 -30.58 -18.70
N VAL A 23 27.87 -29.81 -19.43
CA VAL A 23 27.16 -28.64 -18.85
C VAL A 23 26.05 -29.21 -17.98
N ALA A 24 26.25 -29.21 -16.68
CA ALA A 24 25.17 -29.47 -15.73
C ALA A 24 24.14 -28.32 -15.86
N VAL A 25 23.03 -28.61 -16.53
CA VAL A 25 21.84 -27.74 -16.51
C VAL A 25 21.31 -27.82 -15.09
N GLY A 26 21.69 -26.81 -14.26
CA GLY A 26 21.09 -26.62 -12.95
C GLY A 26 19.58 -26.41 -13.14
N SER A 27 18.81 -27.33 -12.61
CA SER A 27 17.36 -27.21 -12.48
C SER A 27 17.08 -25.91 -11.74
N ALA A 28 16.54 -24.91 -12.42
CA ALA A 28 15.95 -23.76 -11.77
C ALA A 28 14.82 -24.32 -10.89
N ALA A 29 15.05 -24.31 -9.58
CA ALA A 29 13.99 -24.60 -8.63
C ALA A 29 12.82 -23.66 -8.97
N GLU A 30 11.68 -24.22 -9.33
CA GLU A 30 10.41 -23.48 -9.40
C GLU A 30 10.23 -22.84 -8.03
N VAL A 31 10.37 -21.52 -7.99
CA VAL A 31 9.95 -20.73 -6.83
C VAL A 31 8.45 -20.95 -6.74
N GLY A 32 8.06 -21.87 -5.87
CA GLY A 32 6.66 -22.21 -5.65
C GLY A 32 5.90 -20.91 -5.42
N LYS A 33 4.85 -20.67 -6.23
CA LYS A 33 3.93 -19.54 -6.01
C LYS A 33 3.44 -19.67 -4.59
N ALA A 34 3.83 -18.71 -3.73
CA ALA A 34 3.30 -18.62 -2.38
C ALA A 34 1.77 -18.63 -2.46
N ALA A 35 1.12 -19.34 -1.54
CA ALA A 35 -0.34 -19.34 -1.46
C ALA A 35 -0.84 -17.90 -1.36
N PRO A 36 -1.95 -17.56 -2.01
CA PRO A 36 -2.49 -16.20 -1.94
C PRO A 36 -2.79 -15.85 -0.48
N SER A 37 -2.40 -14.64 -0.07
CA SER A 37 -2.67 -14.15 1.28
C SER A 37 -4.17 -14.16 1.57
N LYS A 38 -4.58 -14.69 2.73
CA LYS A 38 -5.98 -14.61 3.21
C LYS A 38 -6.48 -13.16 3.34
N TYR A 39 -5.56 -12.21 3.46
CA TYR A 39 -5.84 -10.79 3.59
C TYR A 39 -6.01 -10.06 2.26
N ALA A 40 -5.66 -10.67 1.13
CA ALA A 40 -5.72 -10.08 -0.22
C ALA A 40 -7.12 -10.14 -0.86
N SER A 41 -8.19 -10.12 -0.05
CA SER A 41 -9.57 -10.06 -0.54
C SER A 41 -9.99 -8.61 -0.80
N PHE A 42 -9.86 -8.16 -2.06
CA PHE A 42 -10.21 -6.80 -2.48
C PHE A 42 -11.36 -6.83 -3.49
N GLN A 43 -12.26 -5.84 -3.37
CA GLN A 43 -13.19 -5.55 -4.46
C GLN A 43 -12.45 -4.90 -5.63
N PRO A 44 -12.93 -5.08 -6.87
CA PRO A 44 -12.37 -4.37 -8.02
C PRO A 44 -12.31 -2.86 -7.77
N LEU A 45 -11.18 -2.25 -8.12
CA LEU A 45 -11.01 -0.80 -8.03
C LEU A 45 -11.84 -0.13 -9.11
N ASP A 46 -12.48 0.99 -8.78
CA ASP A 46 -13.07 1.89 -9.77
C ASP A 46 -11.97 2.31 -10.77
N PRO A 47 -12.15 2.06 -12.08
CA PRO A 47 -11.14 2.44 -13.09
C PRO A 47 -10.77 3.93 -13.06
N ALA A 48 -11.66 4.82 -12.63
CA ALA A 48 -11.38 6.24 -12.48
C ALA A 48 -10.31 6.54 -11.42
N LEU A 49 -10.08 5.62 -10.47
CA LEU A 49 -9.07 5.74 -9.43
C LEU A 49 -7.70 5.13 -9.83
N ALA A 50 -7.63 4.40 -10.94
CA ALA A 50 -6.39 3.77 -11.39
C ALA A 50 -5.19 4.74 -11.53
N PRO A 51 -5.36 6.00 -11.99
CA PRO A 51 -4.25 6.96 -12.05
C PRO A 51 -3.59 7.25 -10.69
N SER A 52 -4.31 7.04 -9.58
CA SER A 52 -3.76 7.20 -8.23
C SER A 52 -2.65 6.18 -7.93
N LEU A 53 -2.70 5.00 -8.54
CA LEU A 53 -1.76 3.90 -8.33
C LEU A 53 -0.47 4.05 -9.15
N VAL A 54 -0.46 4.99 -10.10
CA VAL A 54 0.71 5.22 -10.95
C VAL A 54 1.83 5.86 -10.13
N GLU A 55 3.02 5.26 -10.20
CA GLU A 55 4.22 5.82 -9.62
C GLU A 55 4.56 7.17 -10.28
N VAL A 56 4.99 8.13 -9.47
CA VAL A 56 5.38 9.45 -9.94
C VAL A 56 6.87 9.69 -9.67
N PRO A 57 7.61 10.33 -10.59
CA PRO A 57 9.01 10.65 -10.37
C PRO A 57 9.16 11.74 -9.29
N ASP A 58 10.30 11.71 -8.59
CA ASP A 58 10.66 12.75 -7.64
C ASP A 58 11.07 14.05 -8.36
N ALA A 59 10.49 15.17 -7.97
CA ALA A 59 11.04 16.49 -8.24
C ALA A 59 12.21 16.75 -7.30
N PRO A 60 13.40 17.15 -7.80
CA PRO A 60 14.58 17.35 -6.97
C PRO A 60 14.38 18.37 -5.84
N GLY A 61 14.93 18.06 -4.67
CA GLY A 61 14.92 18.97 -3.52
C GLY A 61 13.61 19.00 -2.71
N LEU A 62 12.57 18.30 -3.15
CA LEU A 62 11.32 18.20 -2.39
C LEU A 62 11.31 16.99 -1.45
N PRO A 63 10.73 17.14 -0.24
CA PRO A 63 10.57 16.04 0.69
C PRO A 63 9.64 14.95 0.11
N ARG A 64 9.95 13.68 0.42
CA ARG A 64 9.14 12.53 0.00
C ARG A 64 8.11 12.18 1.06
N VAL A 65 6.86 12.05 0.63
CA VAL A 65 5.71 11.63 1.44
C VAL A 65 5.21 10.30 0.92
N LEU A 66 4.94 9.34 1.81
CA LEU A 66 4.30 8.07 1.47
C LEU A 66 2.89 8.02 2.06
N LEU A 67 1.90 7.72 1.20
CA LEU A 67 0.53 7.41 1.61
C LEU A 67 0.36 5.89 1.62
N ILE A 68 0.10 5.31 2.80
CA ILE A 68 -0.25 3.90 3.00
C ILE A 68 -1.73 3.83 3.38
N GLY A 69 -2.51 3.03 2.68
CA GLY A 69 -3.92 2.83 3.03
C GLY A 69 -4.70 2.12 1.93
N ASP A 70 -5.98 1.95 2.18
CA ASP A 70 -6.92 1.22 1.33
C ASP A 70 -7.52 2.07 0.19
N SER A 71 -8.70 1.69 -0.29
CA SER A 71 -9.40 2.39 -1.38
C SER A 71 -9.78 3.84 -1.04
N ILE A 72 -9.94 4.17 0.25
CA ILE A 72 -10.20 5.56 0.63
C ILE A 72 -8.97 6.42 0.36
N SER A 73 -7.78 5.93 0.69
CA SER A 73 -6.53 6.63 0.37
C SER A 73 -6.27 6.71 -1.12
N ILE A 74 -6.67 5.69 -1.89
CA ILE A 74 -6.60 5.74 -3.34
C ILE A 74 -7.44 6.93 -3.85
N GLY A 75 -8.66 7.08 -3.33
CA GLY A 75 -9.58 8.13 -3.75
C GLY A 75 -9.07 9.56 -3.53
N TYR A 76 -8.46 9.84 -2.37
CA TYR A 76 -7.94 11.18 -2.09
C TYR A 76 -6.51 11.44 -2.61
N THR A 77 -5.81 10.44 -3.15
CA THR A 77 -4.40 10.59 -3.55
C THR A 77 -4.17 11.70 -4.60
N LEU A 78 -4.94 11.71 -5.70
CA LEU A 78 -4.76 12.72 -6.75
C LEU A 78 -5.03 14.14 -6.26
N PRO A 79 -6.12 14.42 -5.52
CA PRO A 79 -6.32 15.73 -4.91
C PRO A 79 -5.21 16.13 -3.94
N VAL A 80 -4.65 15.21 -3.13
CA VAL A 80 -3.51 15.50 -2.25
C VAL A 80 -2.26 15.85 -3.07
N ARG A 81 -1.95 15.07 -4.12
CA ARG A 81 -0.86 15.39 -5.06
C ARG A 81 -0.98 16.79 -5.64
N ALA A 82 -2.19 17.15 -6.08
CA ALA A 82 -2.45 18.49 -6.65
C ALA A 82 -2.21 19.61 -5.63
N ARG A 83 -2.68 19.42 -4.37
CA ARG A 83 -2.52 20.42 -3.31
C ARG A 83 -1.09 20.59 -2.81
N LEU A 84 -0.27 19.55 -2.92
CA LEU A 84 1.15 19.56 -2.50
C LEU A 84 2.12 19.70 -3.68
N ALA A 85 1.63 19.99 -4.89
CA ALA A 85 2.48 20.23 -6.06
C ALA A 85 3.50 21.34 -5.77
N GLY A 86 4.78 21.09 -6.09
CA GLY A 86 5.91 21.98 -5.81
C GLY A 86 6.29 22.10 -4.32
N ARG A 87 5.68 21.32 -3.42
CA ARG A 87 5.95 21.32 -1.98
C ARG A 87 6.44 19.97 -1.45
N ALA A 88 5.96 18.88 -2.04
CA ALA A 88 6.36 17.52 -1.69
C ALA A 88 6.18 16.56 -2.86
N ASN A 89 6.99 15.49 -2.87
CA ASN A 89 6.82 14.33 -3.73
C ASN A 89 5.87 13.35 -3.04
N VAL A 90 4.60 13.33 -3.47
CA VAL A 90 3.57 12.50 -2.84
C VAL A 90 3.46 11.16 -3.57
N HIS A 91 4.01 10.14 -2.95
CA HIS A 91 3.91 8.74 -3.37
C HIS A 91 2.78 8.02 -2.66
N ARG A 92 2.32 6.93 -3.24
CA ARG A 92 1.46 5.96 -2.58
C ARG A 92 1.80 4.54 -3.03
N LEU A 93 1.26 3.55 -2.33
CA LEU A 93 1.35 2.15 -2.72
C LEU A 93 0.76 1.97 -4.14
N ALA A 94 1.42 1.16 -4.97
CA ALA A 94 0.89 0.78 -6.28
C ALA A 94 -0.28 -0.23 -6.19
N GLU A 95 -0.75 -0.52 -4.98
CA GLU A 95 -1.82 -1.46 -4.68
C GLU A 95 -2.71 -0.95 -3.54
N ASN A 96 -3.80 -1.67 -3.25
CA ASN A 96 -4.62 -1.42 -2.06
C ASN A 96 -3.89 -1.92 -0.81
N GLY A 97 -3.73 -1.08 0.21
CA GLY A 97 -3.04 -1.41 1.45
C GLY A 97 -3.78 -2.41 2.34
N GLY A 98 -5.09 -2.59 2.14
CA GLY A 98 -5.87 -3.63 2.79
C GLY A 98 -5.97 -3.53 4.31
N SER A 99 -5.93 -4.70 4.96
CA SER A 99 -5.97 -4.84 6.41
C SER A 99 -4.58 -4.73 7.06
N THR A 100 -4.53 -4.60 8.38
CA THR A 100 -3.27 -4.64 9.13
C THR A 100 -2.50 -5.94 8.91
N GLY A 101 -3.19 -7.09 8.77
CA GLY A 101 -2.55 -8.36 8.45
C GLY A 101 -1.85 -8.32 7.09
N TYR A 102 -2.50 -7.75 6.06
CA TYR A 102 -1.87 -7.55 4.76
C TYR A 102 -0.69 -6.56 4.84
N GLY A 103 -0.85 -5.49 5.62
CA GLY A 103 0.22 -4.55 5.89
C GLY A 103 1.47 -5.19 6.47
N LEU A 104 1.32 -6.11 7.42
CA LEU A 104 2.45 -6.85 8.00
C LEU A 104 3.21 -7.71 6.98
N GLU A 105 2.50 -8.26 5.99
CA GLU A 105 3.13 -9.06 4.92
C GLU A 105 3.88 -8.18 3.90
N ARG A 106 3.47 -6.92 3.74
CA ARG A 106 3.88 -6.06 2.62
C ARG A 106 4.73 -4.86 3.01
N ILE A 107 4.74 -4.47 4.29
CA ILE A 107 5.29 -3.19 4.74
C ILE A 107 6.74 -2.94 4.29
N ASP A 108 7.59 -3.96 4.33
CA ASP A 108 9.00 -3.80 3.96
C ASP A 108 9.16 -3.55 2.45
N ALA A 109 8.32 -4.19 1.62
CA ALA A 109 8.28 -3.93 0.18
C ALA A 109 7.74 -2.52 -0.14
N TRP A 110 6.74 -2.05 0.61
CA TRP A 110 6.16 -0.72 0.42
C TRP A 110 7.10 0.42 0.81
N LEU A 111 7.90 0.21 1.85
CA LEU A 111 8.86 1.23 2.31
C LEU A 111 10.00 1.43 1.33
N GLY A 112 10.43 0.38 0.62
CA GLY A 112 11.55 0.45 -0.30
C GLY A 112 12.87 0.85 0.38
N GLN A 113 13.78 1.45 -0.37
CA GLN A 113 15.13 1.80 0.12
C GLN A 113 15.33 3.31 0.30
N ALA A 114 14.55 4.14 -0.39
CA ALA A 114 14.71 5.58 -0.34
C ALA A 114 14.06 6.17 0.93
N PRO A 115 14.67 7.19 1.56
CA PRO A 115 14.15 7.76 2.80
C PRO A 115 12.82 8.49 2.56
N TRP A 116 11.96 8.45 3.57
CA TRP A 116 10.70 9.19 3.63
C TRP A 116 10.81 10.34 4.63
N ALA A 117 10.31 11.52 4.28
CA ALA A 117 10.18 12.63 5.23
C ALA A 117 8.94 12.44 6.12
N VAL A 118 7.82 12.02 5.51
CA VAL A 118 6.56 11.77 6.21
C VAL A 118 5.93 10.48 5.68
N ILE A 119 5.37 9.67 6.56
CA ILE A 119 4.51 8.53 6.21
C ILE A 119 3.14 8.77 6.85
N HIS A 120 2.12 8.92 5.99
CA HIS A 120 0.72 9.00 6.38
C HIS A 120 0.07 7.64 6.12
N PHE A 121 -0.51 7.02 7.15
CA PHE A 121 -1.00 5.65 7.03
C PHE A 121 -2.36 5.45 7.70
N ASN A 122 -3.16 4.55 7.11
CA ASN A 122 -4.49 4.16 7.59
C ASN A 122 -4.69 2.67 7.44
N PHE A 123 -5.36 2.06 8.43
CA PHE A 123 -5.90 0.70 8.42
C PHE A 123 -7.20 0.66 9.23
N GLY A 124 -8.11 -0.26 8.90
CA GLY A 124 -9.32 -0.48 9.68
C GLY A 124 -10.49 -1.01 8.84
N LEU A 125 -10.90 -0.33 7.75
CA LEU A 125 -12.05 -0.73 6.95
C LEU A 125 -11.96 -2.15 6.38
N HIS A 126 -10.75 -2.66 6.14
CA HIS A 126 -10.53 -4.03 5.71
C HIS A 126 -10.44 -5.00 6.88
N ASP A 127 -9.95 -4.56 8.02
CA ASP A 127 -9.83 -5.39 9.23
C ASP A 127 -11.19 -5.81 9.76
N LEU A 128 -12.09 -4.85 9.89
CA LEU A 128 -13.42 -5.02 10.52
C LEU A 128 -14.48 -5.70 9.63
N LYS A 129 -14.19 -5.95 8.34
CA LYS A 129 -15.15 -6.58 7.43
C LYS A 129 -15.39 -8.05 7.76
N TYR A 130 -16.65 -8.51 7.58
CA TYR A 130 -17.04 -9.89 7.76
C TYR A 130 -16.96 -10.65 6.44
N LEU A 131 -16.27 -11.78 6.44
CA LEU A 131 -16.08 -12.66 5.30
C LEU A 131 -16.53 -14.08 5.63
N ASP A 132 -17.06 -14.80 4.64
CA ASP A 132 -17.22 -16.25 4.69
C ASP A 132 -15.91 -16.96 4.34
N ALA A 133 -15.91 -18.30 4.36
CA ALA A 133 -14.74 -19.12 4.05
C ALA A 133 -14.25 -18.96 2.59
N ALA A 134 -15.10 -18.47 1.68
CA ALA A 134 -14.74 -18.20 0.29
C ALA A 134 -14.24 -16.75 0.08
N GLY A 135 -14.22 -15.92 1.13
CA GLY A 135 -13.80 -14.53 1.07
C GLY A 135 -14.88 -13.55 0.59
N ASN A 136 -16.14 -13.98 0.54
CA ASN A 136 -17.26 -13.10 0.18
C ASN A 136 -17.68 -12.25 1.39
N TYR A 137 -18.17 -11.04 1.12
CA TYR A 137 -18.76 -10.18 2.12
C TYR A 137 -20.09 -10.75 2.61
N VAL A 138 -20.20 -10.94 3.92
CA VAL A 138 -21.39 -11.49 4.57
C VAL A 138 -21.77 -10.68 5.81
N THR A 139 -22.94 -10.95 6.36
CA THR A 139 -23.38 -10.42 7.64
C THR A 139 -22.66 -11.11 8.82
N PRO A 140 -22.59 -10.51 10.02
CA PRO A 140 -21.86 -11.05 11.17
C PRO A 140 -22.26 -12.47 11.59
N ASP A 141 -23.53 -12.85 11.38
CA ASP A 141 -24.08 -14.19 11.66
C ASP A 141 -23.65 -15.27 10.67
N ARG A 142 -23.06 -14.87 9.53
CA ARG A 142 -22.66 -15.77 8.43
C ARG A 142 -21.15 -15.82 8.17
N GLY A 143 -20.38 -15.10 8.92
CA GLY A 143 -18.92 -15.05 8.74
C GLY A 143 -18.17 -14.52 9.95
N THR A 144 -16.90 -14.28 9.76
CA THR A 144 -16.01 -13.76 10.80
C THR A 144 -15.35 -12.46 10.35
N GLN A 145 -14.99 -11.61 11.28
CA GLN A 145 -14.15 -10.44 10.98
C GLN A 145 -12.81 -10.89 10.42
N LEU A 146 -12.31 -10.21 9.40
CA LEU A 146 -11.02 -10.55 8.79
C LEU A 146 -9.88 -10.41 9.80
N VAL A 147 -9.89 -9.34 10.59
CA VAL A 147 -8.96 -9.09 11.69
C VAL A 147 -9.77 -8.52 12.86
N PRO A 148 -10.04 -9.29 13.92
CA PRO A 148 -10.71 -8.81 15.12
C PRO A 148 -9.94 -7.66 15.79
N VAL A 149 -10.64 -6.78 16.53
CA VAL A 149 -10.06 -5.55 17.09
C VAL A 149 -8.82 -5.79 17.97
N ALA A 150 -8.76 -6.89 18.72
CA ALA A 150 -7.60 -7.19 19.55
C ALA A 150 -6.37 -7.56 18.71
N GLU A 151 -6.55 -8.33 17.63
CA GLU A 151 -5.49 -8.65 16.67
C GLU A 151 -5.08 -7.38 15.89
N TYR A 152 -6.04 -6.55 15.47
CA TYR A 152 -5.78 -5.27 14.82
C TYR A 152 -4.87 -4.37 15.68
N GLU A 153 -5.15 -4.26 16.99
CA GLU A 153 -4.32 -3.46 17.91
C GLU A 153 -2.88 -3.98 17.98
N GLN A 154 -2.69 -5.31 18.06
CA GLN A 154 -1.37 -5.93 18.05
C GLN A 154 -0.63 -5.72 16.73
N ASN A 155 -1.33 -5.89 15.62
CA ASN A 155 -0.78 -5.66 14.28
C ASN A 155 -0.35 -4.21 14.10
N LEU A 156 -1.17 -3.24 14.55
CA LEU A 156 -0.81 -1.82 14.50
C LEU A 156 0.45 -1.51 15.31
N ARG A 157 0.60 -2.07 16.52
CA ARG A 157 1.84 -1.90 17.32
C ARG A 157 3.07 -2.35 16.53
N THR A 158 2.97 -3.50 15.87
CA THR A 158 4.06 -4.04 15.06
C THR A 158 4.34 -3.17 13.84
N LEU A 159 3.30 -2.72 13.13
CA LEU A 159 3.43 -1.82 11.97
C LEU A 159 4.06 -0.48 12.38
N VAL A 160 3.55 0.15 13.44
CA VAL A 160 4.08 1.43 13.94
C VAL A 160 5.55 1.31 14.31
N HIS A 161 5.94 0.25 15.02
CA HIS A 161 7.34 0.02 15.34
C HIS A 161 8.22 -0.11 14.08
N ARG A 162 7.74 -0.79 13.02
CA ARG A 162 8.49 -0.87 11.75
C ARG A 162 8.57 0.48 11.05
N LEU A 163 7.46 1.25 11.03
CA LEU A 163 7.42 2.58 10.44
C LEU A 163 8.35 3.55 11.17
N GLN A 164 8.40 3.54 12.49
CA GLN A 164 9.31 4.36 13.29
C GLN A 164 10.80 4.15 12.95
N ARG A 165 11.17 2.93 12.57
CA ARG A 165 12.56 2.61 12.15
C ARG A 165 13.00 3.29 10.86
N THR A 166 12.07 3.84 10.09
CA THR A 166 12.40 4.64 8.88
C THR A 166 12.95 6.02 9.21
N GLY A 167 12.72 6.52 10.42
CA GLY A 167 13.04 7.89 10.83
C GLY A 167 12.08 8.96 10.28
N ALA A 168 11.07 8.56 9.49
CA ALA A 168 10.05 9.48 8.97
C ALA A 168 9.15 10.01 10.09
N LYS A 169 8.62 11.22 9.93
CA LYS A 169 7.48 11.68 10.75
C LYS A 169 6.25 10.86 10.39
N LEU A 170 5.58 10.27 11.38
CA LEU A 170 4.43 9.41 11.20
C LEU A 170 3.12 10.13 11.49
N ILE A 171 2.11 9.90 10.64
CA ILE A 171 0.74 10.38 10.84
C ILE A 171 -0.19 9.20 10.60
N PHE A 172 -1.00 8.85 11.59
CA PHE A 172 -2.06 7.87 11.45
C PHE A 172 -3.38 8.56 11.12
N ALA A 173 -4.07 8.10 10.06
CA ALA A 173 -5.41 8.57 9.76
C ALA A 173 -6.46 7.62 10.33
N THR A 174 -7.44 8.16 11.08
CA THR A 174 -8.54 7.37 11.61
C THR A 174 -9.41 6.78 10.49
N THR A 175 -10.01 5.62 10.76
CA THR A 175 -10.95 4.97 9.85
C THR A 175 -12.21 5.80 9.72
N THR A 176 -12.60 6.08 8.47
CA THR A 176 -13.79 6.87 8.14
C THR A 176 -15.09 6.15 8.51
N PRO A 177 -16.23 6.88 8.67
CA PRO A 177 -17.52 6.31 9.06
C PRO A 177 -18.02 5.21 8.12
N ILE A 178 -18.74 4.23 8.68
CA ILE A 178 -19.40 3.16 7.94
C ILE A 178 -20.90 3.42 7.91
N PRO A 179 -21.47 3.73 6.72
CA PRO A 179 -22.91 3.90 6.58
C PRO A 179 -23.70 2.60 6.83
N ALA A 180 -24.95 2.72 7.27
CA ALA A 180 -25.85 1.59 7.37
C ALA A 180 -26.05 0.90 6.00
N GLY A 181 -26.13 -0.43 6.00
CA GLY A 181 -26.30 -1.23 4.78
C GLY A 181 -25.03 -1.44 3.96
N THR A 182 -23.86 -1.03 4.46
CA THR A 182 -22.57 -1.30 3.80
C THR A 182 -22.28 -2.82 3.78
N PRO A 183 -22.03 -3.42 2.61
CA PRO A 183 -21.77 -4.86 2.51
C PRO A 183 -20.59 -5.31 3.38
N GLY A 184 -20.81 -6.42 4.11
CA GLY A 184 -19.79 -7.03 4.96
C GLY A 184 -19.34 -6.20 6.16
N ARG A 185 -20.07 -5.16 6.54
CA ARG A 185 -19.72 -4.28 7.66
C ARG A 185 -20.97 -3.89 8.46
N VAL A 186 -20.73 -3.55 9.72
CA VAL A 186 -21.77 -3.03 10.63
C VAL A 186 -21.56 -1.53 10.77
N ALA A 187 -22.65 -0.74 10.66
CA ALA A 187 -22.57 0.71 10.85
C ALA A 187 -21.99 1.04 12.24
N GLY A 188 -21.04 1.96 12.30
CA GLY A 188 -20.41 2.37 13.54
C GLY A 188 -19.34 1.40 14.08
N SER A 189 -19.09 0.26 13.39
CA SER A 189 -18.10 -0.72 13.84
C SER A 189 -16.63 -0.23 13.69
N GLU A 190 -16.40 0.90 13.05
CA GLU A 190 -15.10 1.58 13.04
C GLU A 190 -14.73 2.16 14.41
N THR A 191 -15.71 2.46 15.26
CA THR A 191 -15.48 3.10 16.58
C THR A 191 -14.51 2.32 17.48
N PRO A 192 -14.69 1.01 17.76
CA PRO A 192 -13.74 0.25 18.57
C PRO A 192 -12.35 0.13 17.92
N TYR A 193 -12.28 0.09 16.58
CA TYR A 193 -10.99 0.06 15.86
C TYR A 193 -10.26 1.40 15.97
N ASN A 194 -10.95 2.52 15.79
CA ASN A 194 -10.37 3.85 16.00
C ASN A 194 -9.92 4.03 17.47
N ALA A 195 -10.71 3.58 18.44
CA ALA A 195 -10.33 3.64 19.85
C ALA A 195 -9.03 2.84 20.13
N ALA A 196 -8.89 1.64 19.55
CA ALA A 196 -7.67 0.83 19.66
C ALA A 196 -6.48 1.53 18.98
N ALA A 197 -6.68 2.04 17.76
CA ALA A 197 -5.65 2.77 17.03
C ALA A 197 -5.16 4.00 17.80
N LEU A 198 -6.07 4.82 18.32
CA LEU A 198 -5.72 6.01 19.09
C LEU A 198 -4.92 5.69 20.36
N ARG A 199 -5.17 4.54 21.02
CA ARG A 199 -4.32 4.07 22.13
C ARG A 199 -2.89 3.81 21.65
N VAL A 200 -2.75 3.05 20.57
CA VAL A 200 -1.43 2.72 19.99
C VAL A 200 -0.68 3.97 19.58
N MET A 201 -1.35 4.91 18.87
CA MET A 201 -0.71 6.14 18.40
C MET A 201 -0.26 7.04 19.57
N ARG A 202 -1.10 7.16 20.61
CA ARG A 202 -0.72 7.92 21.82
C ARG A 202 0.48 7.31 22.54
N GLU A 203 0.52 5.99 22.70
CA GLU A 203 1.63 5.29 23.33
C GLU A 203 2.94 5.42 22.52
N ALA A 204 2.83 5.44 21.19
CA ALA A 204 3.97 5.54 20.29
C ALA A 204 4.39 6.99 19.97
N GLY A 205 3.65 8.00 20.43
CA GLY A 205 3.90 9.40 20.10
C GLY A 205 3.67 9.74 18.63
N VAL A 206 2.75 9.02 17.95
CA VAL A 206 2.41 9.23 16.54
C VAL A 206 1.28 10.25 16.41
N ALA A 207 1.45 11.23 15.50
CA ALA A 207 0.41 12.20 15.20
C ALA A 207 -0.84 11.55 14.58
N VAL A 208 -1.99 12.16 14.80
CA VAL A 208 -3.28 11.66 14.30
C VAL A 208 -3.92 12.67 13.36
N ASP A 209 -4.35 12.20 12.21
CA ASP A 209 -5.25 12.86 11.28
C ASP A 209 -6.66 12.29 11.47
N ASP A 210 -7.57 13.04 12.08
CA ASP A 210 -8.91 12.54 12.40
C ASP A 210 -9.84 12.60 11.18
N LEU A 211 -9.60 11.68 10.23
CA LEU A 211 -10.46 11.54 9.05
C LEU A 211 -11.88 11.06 9.37
N GLN A 212 -12.10 10.40 10.53
CA GLN A 212 -13.46 10.09 10.98
C GLN A 212 -14.25 11.38 11.22
N ALA A 213 -13.72 12.27 12.03
CA ALA A 213 -14.38 13.56 12.32
C ALA A 213 -14.53 14.42 11.06
N CYS A 214 -13.48 14.46 10.22
CA CYS A 214 -13.49 15.17 8.94
C CYS A 214 -14.64 14.70 8.03
N ALA A 215 -14.84 13.39 7.89
CA ALA A 215 -15.90 12.82 7.07
C ALA A 215 -17.27 12.95 7.72
N GLN A 216 -17.37 12.74 9.03
CA GLN A 216 -18.65 12.67 9.77
C GLN A 216 -19.41 13.99 9.72
N ALA A 217 -18.70 15.13 9.73
CA ALA A 217 -19.30 16.46 9.69
C ALA A 217 -20.23 16.67 8.48
N ARG A 218 -19.98 15.99 7.35
CA ARG A 218 -20.77 16.11 6.13
C ARG A 218 -21.12 14.77 5.49
N GLN A 219 -21.07 13.68 6.26
CA GLN A 219 -21.20 12.30 5.79
C GLN A 219 -22.38 12.11 4.81
N ALA A 220 -23.56 12.61 5.13
CA ALA A 220 -24.76 12.45 4.30
C ALA A 220 -24.66 13.07 2.89
N VAL A 221 -23.72 14.00 2.69
CA VAL A 221 -23.51 14.72 1.40
C VAL A 221 -22.34 14.16 0.62
N ILE A 222 -21.26 13.80 1.33
CA ILE A 222 -19.99 13.47 0.69
C ILE A 222 -19.72 11.98 0.58
N GLN A 223 -20.35 11.13 1.40
CA GLN A 223 -20.19 9.68 1.36
C GLN A 223 -21.30 9.02 0.56
N LEU A 224 -20.95 7.98 -0.20
CA LEU A 224 -21.94 7.22 -0.97
C LEU A 224 -22.88 6.45 -0.04
N PRO A 225 -24.21 6.40 -0.31
CA PRO A 225 -25.13 5.64 0.51
C PRO A 225 -24.81 4.14 0.49
N HIS A 226 -24.90 3.49 1.64
CA HIS A 226 -24.64 2.05 1.82
C HIS A 226 -23.23 1.62 1.34
N ASN A 227 -22.25 2.54 1.40
CA ASN A 227 -20.91 2.32 0.86
C ASN A 227 -19.87 3.07 1.70
N VAL A 228 -18.70 2.47 1.88
CA VAL A 228 -17.57 3.13 2.57
C VAL A 228 -16.92 4.25 1.74
N HIS A 229 -17.11 4.24 0.42
CA HIS A 229 -16.48 5.18 -0.49
C HIS A 229 -17.19 6.54 -0.53
N PHE A 230 -16.54 7.51 -1.13
CA PHE A 230 -16.96 8.90 -1.18
C PHE A 230 -17.27 9.34 -2.61
N THR A 231 -18.04 10.41 -2.74
CA THR A 231 -18.20 11.12 -4.00
C THR A 231 -16.87 11.80 -4.38
N PRO A 232 -16.67 12.23 -5.64
CA PRO A 232 -15.47 13.01 -6.00
C PRO A 232 -15.28 14.24 -5.11
N ALA A 233 -16.35 14.97 -4.77
CA ALA A 233 -16.30 16.09 -3.85
C ALA A 233 -15.91 15.65 -2.43
N GLY A 234 -16.38 14.48 -1.98
CA GLY A 234 -16.02 13.91 -0.69
C GLY A 234 -14.54 13.53 -0.61
N TYR A 235 -14.00 12.94 -1.65
CA TYR A 235 -12.55 12.68 -1.71
C TYR A 235 -11.73 13.97 -1.70
N ASP A 236 -12.23 15.04 -2.31
CA ASP A 236 -11.58 16.36 -2.28
C ASP A 236 -11.58 16.96 -0.88
N GLU A 237 -12.66 16.80 -0.10
CA GLU A 237 -12.74 17.21 1.30
C GLU A 237 -11.78 16.39 2.19
N LEU A 238 -11.75 15.06 2.05
CA LEU A 238 -10.77 14.23 2.76
C LEU A 238 -9.33 14.64 2.42
N ALA A 239 -9.06 14.93 1.14
CA ALA A 239 -7.76 15.38 0.71
C ALA A 239 -7.36 16.72 1.35
N ALA A 240 -8.30 17.61 1.66
CA ALA A 240 -8.00 18.84 2.37
C ALA A 240 -7.54 18.56 3.81
N CYS A 241 -8.19 17.64 4.53
CA CYS A 241 -7.78 17.22 5.88
C CYS A 241 -6.39 16.54 5.85
N VAL A 242 -6.19 15.58 4.96
CA VAL A 242 -4.88 14.90 4.77
C VAL A 242 -3.77 15.91 4.44
N THR A 243 -4.05 16.84 3.53
CA THR A 243 -3.07 17.87 3.13
C THR A 243 -2.69 18.76 4.31
N SER A 244 -3.66 19.18 5.13
CA SER A 244 -3.41 19.98 6.34
C SER A 244 -2.46 19.26 7.31
N SER A 245 -2.74 17.96 7.59
CA SER A 245 -1.91 17.13 8.45
C SER A 245 -0.49 16.94 7.89
N LEU A 246 -0.36 16.72 6.58
CA LEU A 246 0.93 16.59 5.91
C LEU A 246 1.72 17.91 5.95
N GLN A 247 1.08 19.05 5.71
CA GLN A 247 1.73 20.36 5.76
C GLN A 247 2.26 20.68 7.15
N ALA A 248 1.50 20.38 8.20
CA ALA A 248 1.95 20.52 9.58
C ALA A 248 3.21 19.67 9.87
N ALA A 249 3.27 18.45 9.35
CA ALA A 249 4.43 17.58 9.53
C ALA A 249 5.64 17.98 8.68
N LEU A 250 5.42 18.61 7.51
CA LEU A 250 6.49 19.06 6.62
C LEU A 250 7.13 20.38 7.07
N THR A 251 6.48 21.11 7.97
CA THR A 251 7.09 22.30 8.59
C THR A 251 8.23 21.88 9.52
N PRO A 252 9.38 22.59 9.50
CA PRO A 252 10.56 22.30 10.32
C PRO A 252 10.27 22.25 11.82
#